data_a00509cc27319a23d284594a549871fc
#
_entry.id   a00509cc27319a23d284594a549871fc
#
_cell.length_a   1.000
_cell.length_b   1.000
_cell.length_c   1.000
_cell.angle_alpha   90.00
_cell.angle_beta   90.00
_cell.angle_gamma   90.00
#
_symmetry.space_group_name_H-M   'P 1'
#
loop_
_entity.id
_entity.type
_entity.pdbx_description
1 polymer ?
#
loop_
_entity_poly.entity_id
_entity_poly.type
_entity_poly.pdbx_seq_one_letter_code
_entity_poly.pdbx_strand_id
1 'polypeptide(L)'
;MRIAASVEYAGQDFSGWQKQPKIKTIQGEIEKAIFSITNENIDTTAAGRTDAGVHALGQIIHFDTDLTRPMNSWVKGINSFLPHSIRIKWAHEVSPDFHARFSAKRREYQYLLLNQSINSAIMSH
;
A
#
# COMPACT_ATOMS: atom_id res chain seq x y z
N MET A 1 12.76 3.90 -7.96
CA MET A 1 12.67 2.66 -7.16
C MET A 1 11.24 2.21 -7.03
N ARG A 2 11.04 0.94 -6.80
CA ARG A 2 9.71 0.40 -6.55
C ARG A 2 9.56 0.09 -5.07
N ILE A 3 8.45 0.53 -4.49
CA ILE A 3 8.15 0.33 -3.09
C ILE A 3 6.89 -0.51 -2.98
N ALA A 4 6.96 -1.59 -2.22
CA ALA A 4 5.80 -2.38 -1.84
C ALA A 4 5.37 -1.99 -0.45
N ALA A 5 4.07 -2.01 -0.21
CA ALA A 5 3.52 -1.66 1.09
C ALA A 5 2.33 -2.55 1.40
N SER A 6 2.09 -2.76 2.69
CA SER A 6 0.92 -3.47 3.17
C SER A 6 -0.05 -2.46 3.76
N VAL A 7 -1.29 -2.56 3.34
CA VAL A 7 -2.34 -1.61 3.74
C VAL A 7 -3.43 -2.37 4.49
N GLU A 8 -3.75 -1.87 5.66
CA GLU A 8 -4.89 -2.36 6.43
C GLU A 8 -5.99 -1.31 6.36
N TYR A 9 -7.22 -1.72 6.13
CA TYR A 9 -8.31 -0.75 6.11
C TYR A 9 -9.64 -1.37 6.52
N ALA A 10 -10.46 -0.49 7.15
CA ALA A 10 -11.86 -0.76 7.44
C ALA A 10 -12.66 -0.06 6.35
N GLY A 11 -13.24 -0.85 5.44
CA GLY A 11 -13.81 -0.32 4.21
C GLY A 11 -15.21 0.25 4.32
N GLN A 12 -15.78 0.29 5.51
CA GLN A 12 -17.21 0.63 5.67
C GLN A 12 -17.57 2.04 5.19
N ASP A 13 -16.63 2.97 5.22
CA ASP A 13 -16.88 4.35 4.81
C ASP A 13 -16.39 4.64 3.40
N PHE A 14 -16.04 3.60 2.64
CA PHE A 14 -15.44 3.76 1.32
C PHE A 14 -16.22 3.01 0.26
N SER A 15 -16.15 3.53 -0.96
CA SER A 15 -16.79 2.92 -2.12
C SER A 15 -15.86 1.93 -2.81
N GLY A 16 -15.19 1.09 -2.02
CA GLY A 16 -14.28 0.07 -2.50
C GLY A 16 -12.86 0.57 -2.62
N TRP A 17 -12.00 -0.29 -3.18
CA TRP A 17 -10.58 0.01 -3.35
C TRP A 17 -10.32 0.98 -4.50
N GLN A 18 -10.92 0.69 -5.66
CA GLN A 18 -10.57 1.32 -6.92
C GLN A 18 -10.87 2.81 -6.92
N LYS A 19 -9.87 3.61 -7.27
CA LYS A 19 -10.01 5.06 -7.40
C LYS A 19 -11.08 5.41 -8.43
N GLN A 20 -11.95 6.35 -8.09
CA GLN A 20 -13.02 6.84 -8.94
C GLN A 20 -13.20 8.33 -8.73
N PRO A 21 -13.60 9.08 -9.78
CA PRO A 21 -13.85 10.53 -9.61
C PRO A 21 -15.01 10.78 -8.65
N LYS A 22 -14.84 11.75 -7.78
CA LYS A 22 -15.89 12.27 -6.89
C LYS A 22 -16.41 11.27 -5.86
N ILE A 23 -15.76 10.08 -5.74
CA ILE A 23 -16.15 9.06 -4.78
C ILE A 23 -14.95 8.76 -3.89
N LYS A 24 -15.21 8.64 -2.60
CA LYS A 24 -14.17 8.35 -1.62
C LYS A 24 -13.81 6.86 -1.66
N THR A 25 -12.58 6.54 -2.03
CA THR A 25 -12.10 5.17 -2.14
C THR A 25 -10.78 5.01 -1.39
N ILE A 26 -10.42 3.76 -1.10
CA ILE A 26 -9.18 3.47 -0.38
C ILE A 26 -7.97 3.93 -1.21
N GLN A 27 -7.93 3.55 -2.49
CA GLN A 27 -6.82 3.92 -3.38
C GLN A 27 -6.71 5.44 -3.51
N GLY A 28 -7.84 6.11 -3.66
CA GLY A 28 -7.84 7.56 -3.78
C GLY A 28 -7.27 8.25 -2.56
N GLU A 29 -7.61 7.78 -1.37
CA GLU A 29 -7.09 8.35 -0.13
C GLU A 29 -5.59 8.12 0.02
N ILE A 30 -5.11 6.93 -0.35
CA ILE A 30 -3.69 6.62 -0.28
C ILE A 30 -2.89 7.49 -1.26
N GLU A 31 -3.37 7.61 -2.50
CA GLU A 31 -2.66 8.42 -3.50
C GLU A 31 -2.67 9.90 -3.13
N LYS A 32 -3.74 10.37 -2.53
CA LYS A 32 -3.82 11.73 -2.02
C LYS A 32 -2.81 11.96 -0.90
N ALA A 33 -2.66 11.01 0.00
CA ALA A 33 -1.68 11.07 1.07
C ALA A 33 -0.26 11.07 0.51
N ILE A 34 0.01 10.23 -0.49
CA ILE A 34 1.32 10.20 -1.14
C ILE A 34 1.61 11.54 -1.80
N PHE A 35 0.63 12.13 -2.47
CA PHE A 35 0.79 13.46 -3.06
C PHE A 35 1.13 14.50 -1.99
N SER A 36 0.52 14.41 -0.83
CA SER A 36 0.75 15.37 0.26
C SER A 36 2.20 15.37 0.73
N ILE A 37 2.89 14.22 0.68
CA ILE A 37 4.26 14.14 1.15
C ILE A 37 5.29 14.23 0.02
N THR A 38 4.89 14.04 -1.24
CA THR A 38 5.84 14.03 -2.37
C THR A 38 5.65 15.19 -3.32
N ASN A 39 4.47 15.78 -3.32
CA ASN A 39 4.04 16.77 -4.30
C ASN A 39 4.05 16.20 -5.73
N GLU A 40 3.92 14.88 -5.85
CA GLU A 40 3.86 14.18 -7.13
C GLU A 40 2.64 13.27 -7.20
N ASN A 41 2.04 13.19 -8.38
CA ASN A 41 0.93 12.27 -8.61
C ASN A 41 1.50 10.88 -8.88
N ILE A 42 1.43 10.01 -7.91
CA ILE A 42 1.97 8.65 -7.98
C ILE A 42 0.80 7.68 -7.94
N ASP A 43 0.72 6.83 -8.96
CA ASP A 43 -0.31 5.80 -9.03
C ASP A 43 0.12 4.58 -8.23
N THR A 44 -0.83 3.95 -7.56
CA THR A 44 -0.59 2.71 -6.84
C THR A 44 -1.24 1.55 -7.57
N THR A 45 -0.63 0.38 -7.45
CA THR A 45 -1.16 -0.87 -8.00
C THR A 45 -1.36 -1.85 -6.86
N ALA A 46 -2.55 -2.46 -6.79
CA ALA A 46 -2.89 -3.39 -5.73
C ALA A 46 -2.93 -4.82 -6.21
N ALA A 47 -2.70 -5.76 -5.30
CA ALA A 47 -2.79 -7.19 -5.58
C ALA A 47 -4.21 -7.57 -5.99
N GLY A 48 -5.20 -6.95 -5.38
CA GLY A 48 -6.59 -7.19 -5.72
C GLY A 48 -7.45 -5.98 -5.42
N ARG A 49 -8.68 -6.02 -5.88
CA ARG A 49 -9.66 -4.97 -5.62
C ARG A 49 -10.70 -5.50 -4.66
N THR A 50 -11.20 -4.61 -3.80
CA THR A 50 -12.29 -4.95 -2.90
C THR A 50 -13.49 -4.08 -3.22
N ASP A 51 -14.67 -4.63 -2.97
CA ASP A 51 -15.92 -3.91 -3.18
C ASP A 51 -16.19 -2.94 -2.03
N ALA A 52 -17.21 -2.12 -2.22
CA ALA A 52 -17.60 -1.16 -1.19
C ALA A 52 -17.88 -1.86 0.14
N GLY A 53 -17.37 -1.29 1.20
CA GLY A 53 -17.58 -1.79 2.56
C GLY A 53 -16.69 -2.94 2.99
N VAL A 54 -15.88 -3.50 2.09
CA VAL A 54 -15.03 -4.64 2.42
C VAL A 54 -13.79 -4.16 3.18
N HIS A 55 -13.44 -4.91 4.21
CA HIS A 55 -12.23 -4.67 5.00
C HIS A 55 -11.07 -5.51 4.51
N ALA A 56 -9.85 -5.08 4.81
CA ALA A 56 -8.65 -5.86 4.52
C ALA A 56 -7.66 -5.70 5.66
N LEU A 57 -6.96 -6.78 5.98
CA LEU A 57 -5.90 -6.76 6.99
C LEU A 57 -4.53 -6.54 6.40
N GLY A 58 -4.35 -6.83 5.12
CA GLY A 58 -3.04 -6.67 4.49
C GLY A 58 -3.14 -6.68 2.98
N GLN A 59 -3.68 -5.63 2.39
CA GLN A 59 -3.65 -5.45 0.95
C GLN A 59 -2.24 -5.06 0.53
N ILE A 60 -1.65 -5.78 -0.40
CA ILE A 60 -0.32 -5.44 -0.90
C ILE A 60 -0.48 -4.51 -2.09
N ILE A 61 0.26 -3.41 -2.03
CA ILE A 61 0.32 -2.44 -3.11
C ILE A 61 1.78 -2.21 -3.50
N HIS A 62 1.98 -1.66 -4.68
CA HIS A 62 3.29 -1.10 -5.02
C HIS A 62 3.11 0.24 -5.73
N PHE A 63 4.15 1.03 -5.67
CA PHE A 63 4.23 2.27 -6.44
C PHE A 63 5.70 2.57 -6.76
N ASP A 64 5.90 3.37 -7.79
CA ASP A 64 7.24 3.76 -8.24
C ASP A 64 7.49 5.22 -7.91
N THR A 65 8.70 5.53 -7.48
CA THR A 65 9.10 6.89 -7.17
C THR A 65 10.59 7.06 -7.39
N ASP A 66 11.00 8.27 -7.75
CA ASP A 66 12.42 8.63 -7.82
C ASP A 66 12.91 9.23 -6.51
N LEU A 67 12.01 9.47 -5.57
CA LEU A 67 12.36 10.05 -4.29
C LEU A 67 12.99 9.00 -3.39
N THR A 68 14.04 9.41 -2.68
CA THR A 68 14.72 8.53 -1.73
C THR A 68 14.48 9.05 -0.33
N ARG A 69 13.94 8.17 0.51
CA ARG A 69 13.78 8.45 1.93
C ARG A 69 13.71 7.14 2.69
N PRO A 70 14.01 7.14 3.99
CA PRO A 70 13.90 5.91 4.79
C PRO A 70 12.50 5.31 4.72
N MET A 71 12.42 3.98 4.74
CA MET A 71 11.12 3.30 4.63
C MET A 71 10.18 3.70 5.77
N ASN A 72 10.70 3.90 6.98
CA ASN A 72 9.90 4.41 8.09
C ASN A 72 9.25 5.76 7.78
N SER A 73 9.96 6.60 7.06
CA SER A 73 9.43 7.92 6.70
C SER A 73 8.27 7.82 5.74
N TRP A 74 8.32 6.83 4.82
CA TRP A 74 7.18 6.56 3.94
C TRP A 74 5.95 6.15 4.75
N VAL A 75 6.12 5.21 5.68
CA VAL A 75 5.01 4.71 6.50
C VAL A 75 4.42 5.84 7.34
N LYS A 76 5.26 6.54 8.10
CA LYS A 76 4.78 7.59 8.99
C LYS A 76 4.21 8.77 8.21
N GLY A 77 4.86 9.15 7.12
CA GLY A 77 4.41 10.27 6.30
C GLY A 77 3.06 10.02 5.68
N ILE A 78 2.89 8.87 5.04
CA ILE A 78 1.61 8.53 4.41
C ILE A 78 0.52 8.45 5.47
N ASN A 79 0.78 7.75 6.58
CA ASN A 79 -0.21 7.59 7.64
C ASN A 79 -0.63 8.93 8.24
N SER A 80 0.24 9.91 8.26
CA SER A 80 -0.09 11.22 8.84
C SER A 80 -1.17 11.95 8.03
N PHE A 81 -1.38 11.57 6.79
CA PHE A 81 -2.39 12.18 5.92
C PHE A 81 -3.56 11.24 5.62
N LEU A 82 -3.59 10.06 6.24
CA LEU A 82 -4.67 9.10 6.04
C LEU A 82 -5.68 9.17 7.18
N PRO A 83 -6.96 8.88 6.89
CA PRO A 83 -7.93 8.68 7.97
C PRO A 83 -7.53 7.46 8.79
N HIS A 84 -8.01 7.40 10.04
CA HIS A 84 -7.65 6.31 10.95
C HIS A 84 -8.04 4.93 10.43
N SER A 85 -9.04 4.87 9.57
CA SER A 85 -9.52 3.60 9.03
C SER A 85 -8.62 3.01 7.95
N ILE A 86 -7.57 3.72 7.53
CA ILE A 86 -6.60 3.24 6.55
C ILE A 86 -5.22 3.41 7.16
N ARG A 87 -4.45 2.32 7.22
CA ARG A 87 -3.09 2.38 7.77
C ARG A 87 -2.11 1.62 6.90
N ILE A 88 -1.00 2.26 6.58
CA ILE A 88 0.15 1.56 6.01
C ILE A 88 0.84 0.85 7.16
N LYS A 89 1.00 -0.47 7.03
CA LYS A 89 1.60 -1.29 8.09
C LYS A 89 3.11 -1.35 7.95
N TRP A 90 3.57 -1.48 6.72
CA TRP A 90 5.00 -1.46 6.41
C TRP A 90 5.20 -1.05 4.97
N ALA A 91 6.41 -0.61 4.66
CA ALA A 91 6.85 -0.33 3.30
C ALA A 91 8.26 -0.87 3.13
N HIS A 92 8.59 -1.32 1.94
CA HIS A 92 9.88 -1.91 1.65
C HIS A 92 10.22 -1.71 0.18
N GLU A 93 11.48 -1.38 -0.10
CA GLU A 93 11.93 -1.32 -1.48
C GLU A 93 12.03 -2.73 -2.04
N VAL A 94 11.50 -2.94 -3.24
CA VAL A 94 11.47 -4.24 -3.89
C VAL A 94 12.08 -4.14 -5.27
N SER A 95 12.38 -5.30 -5.87
CA SER A 95 12.86 -5.38 -7.24
C SER A 95 11.86 -4.74 -8.19
N PRO A 96 12.32 -4.07 -9.25
CA PRO A 96 11.40 -3.58 -10.30
C PRO A 96 10.57 -4.68 -10.94
N ASP A 97 10.98 -5.93 -10.78
CA ASP A 97 10.22 -7.08 -11.29
C ASP A 97 9.03 -7.43 -10.41
N PHE A 98 9.00 -6.97 -9.18
CA PHE A 98 7.87 -7.20 -8.31
C PHE A 98 6.64 -6.45 -8.85
N HIS A 99 5.50 -7.15 -8.90
CA HIS A 99 4.24 -6.53 -9.29
C HIS A 99 3.16 -7.08 -8.39
N ALA A 100 2.52 -6.20 -7.63
CA ALA A 100 1.53 -6.60 -6.63
C ALA A 100 0.46 -7.50 -7.23
N ARG A 101 -0.07 -7.12 -8.40
CA ARG A 101 -1.15 -7.84 -9.04
C ARG A 101 -0.70 -9.15 -9.68
N PHE A 102 0.41 -9.12 -10.43
CA PHE A 102 0.88 -10.30 -11.15
C PHE A 102 1.60 -11.28 -10.25
N SER A 103 2.34 -10.78 -9.28
CA SER A 103 3.00 -11.63 -8.29
C SER A 103 1.98 -12.37 -7.42
N ALA A 104 0.77 -11.87 -7.32
CA ALA A 104 -0.29 -12.51 -6.56
C ALA A 104 -0.75 -13.84 -7.16
N LYS A 105 -0.40 -14.12 -8.42
CA LYS A 105 -0.73 -15.42 -9.03
C LYS A 105 0.09 -16.55 -8.46
N ARG A 106 1.26 -16.25 -7.96
CA ARG A 106 2.09 -17.21 -7.20
C ARG A 106 2.18 -16.70 -5.77
N ARG A 107 1.12 -16.10 -5.33
CA ARG A 107 1.07 -15.24 -4.18
C ARG A 107 1.44 -15.91 -2.88
N GLU A 108 1.09 -17.14 -2.69
CA GLU A 108 1.36 -17.77 -1.41
C GLU A 108 2.84 -17.84 -1.17
N TYR A 109 3.56 -18.32 -2.17
CA TYR A 109 4.99 -18.45 -2.05
C TYR A 109 5.68 -17.10 -1.98
N GLN A 110 5.40 -16.23 -2.95
CA GLN A 110 6.07 -14.93 -3.00
C GLN A 110 5.66 -14.02 -1.86
N TYR A 111 4.41 -14.08 -1.50
CA TYR A 111 3.89 -13.30 -0.38
C TYR A 111 4.56 -13.73 0.91
N LEU A 112 4.69 -15.02 1.14
CA LEU A 112 5.37 -15.54 2.33
C LEU A 112 6.83 -15.13 2.37
N LEU A 113 7.51 -15.19 1.24
CA LEU A 113 8.91 -14.76 1.18
C LEU A 113 9.04 -13.28 1.50
N LEU A 114 8.18 -12.46 0.93
CA LEU A 114 8.20 -11.04 1.19
C LEU A 114 7.91 -10.75 2.65
N ASN A 115 6.90 -11.38 3.20
CA ASN A 115 6.54 -11.19 4.60
C ASN A 115 7.59 -11.70 5.56
N GLN A 116 8.20 -12.83 5.27
CA GLN A 116 9.27 -13.35 6.12
C GLN A 116 10.45 -12.41 6.15
N SER A 117 10.83 -11.93 4.98
CA SER A 117 11.93 -10.99 4.85
C SER A 117 11.67 -9.72 5.66
N ILE A 118 10.47 -9.19 5.58
CA ILE A 118 10.07 -7.98 6.29
C ILE A 118 9.86 -8.27 7.76
N ASN A 119 9.25 -9.39 8.08
CA ASN A 119 8.96 -9.75 9.46
C ASN A 119 10.24 -9.98 10.26
N SER A 120 11.29 -10.46 9.64
CA SER A 120 12.58 -10.54 10.31
C SER A 120 13.01 -9.19 10.85
N ALA A 121 12.72 -8.13 10.11
CA ALA A 121 13.09 -6.78 10.50
C ALA A 121 12.06 -6.10 11.39
N ILE A 122 10.79 -6.44 11.22
CA ILE A 122 9.69 -5.72 11.86
C ILE A 122 9.09 -6.49 13.02
N MET A 123 8.88 -7.79 12.83
CA MET A 123 8.14 -8.61 13.77
C MET A 123 9.01 -9.28 14.81
N SER A 124 10.29 -9.07 14.71
CA SER A 124 11.20 -9.54 15.76
C SER A 124 11.03 -8.75 17.05
N HIS A 125 10.18 -7.78 17.01
CA HIS A 125 9.85 -6.98 18.17
C HIS A 125 8.62 -7.53 18.89
#